data_db2c4af265a7d384e00eb0ffdc356b7e
#
_entry.id   db2c4af265a7d384e00eb0ffdc356b7e
#
_cell.length_a   1.000
_cell.length_b   1.000
_cell.length_c   1.000
_cell.angle_alpha   90.00
_cell.angle_beta   90.00
_cell.angle_gamma   90.00
#
_symmetry.space_group_name_H-M   'P 1'
#
loop_
_entity.id
_entity.type
_entity.pdbx_description
1 polymer ?
#
loop_
_entity_poly.entity_id
_entity_poly.type
_entity_poly.pdbx_seq_one_letter_code
_entity_poly.pdbx_strand_id
1 'polypeptide(L)'
;MWINANLASLTAQDSVVLANNRQVLAFKKTWNLQRGTSALPQTFAWKQYLQNTWKAINPNSSKRLISAIESRTLINQSMTRLGQIVDTRLLDEVVKNMDYCHAHLINPTQLLDSHHQNSELFSAWMLDYQQTKLTLNVLDVNDLSTLILNRDREISQPYLYGFKTLTPEQSGLFANIGHQVLSANQPNTHSSNQTFNTTSDEIFHVATWAKDLHSKHPEKHIAIVSPQLNSEHHQIKSIFDQVFDDVLVGTGQKAYNISLGLPLTDYPFIRHLLSVLQLSQQLQSNRISTETFNAVITSPYIAHAQVEQSSRALLVNQVLSWSQTHFKLNQLSPHLINTPLLDALINNISSKAVSGRQKHDQWLLSFNTYLLAWGFATDRTLSSVEYQLFNKYQQTSLGLNQLAQINDKVSASQAVVDLQTWLSQVIFQAQSAKTPIQILGSLEAEGLYFDEAWVLGMTDDFLPAALNAPRFIPNDIAAQHQIPHSNFELIAKDAKDTLNNLINLSDQVNFSYAKTHFESEQHRSPLLPFNNEIETPKQPHQPALLETINDTQAAPLVDKQVSGGVGILKDQMACAF
;
A
#
# COMPACT_ATOMS: atom_id res chain seq x y z
N MET A 1 -10.41 -15.47 10.54
CA MET A 1 -10.75 -14.92 9.21
C MET A 1 -10.92 -16.07 8.23
N TRP A 2 -12.12 -16.24 7.68
CA TRP A 2 -12.51 -17.23 6.66
C TRP A 2 -13.63 -16.68 5.79
N ILE A 3 -14.11 -17.46 4.82
CA ILE A 3 -15.35 -17.14 4.09
C ILE A 3 -16.53 -17.91 4.69
N ASN A 4 -17.70 -17.27 4.74
CA ASN A 4 -18.92 -17.89 5.25
C ASN A 4 -19.72 -18.55 4.12
N ALA A 5 -19.16 -19.62 3.53
CA ALA A 5 -19.80 -20.36 2.47
C ALA A 5 -19.62 -21.88 2.66
N ASN A 6 -20.63 -22.64 2.19
CA ASN A 6 -20.52 -24.10 2.12
C ASN A 6 -19.76 -24.50 0.86
N LEU A 7 -18.60 -25.11 1.05
CA LEU A 7 -17.72 -25.56 -0.03
C LEU A 7 -17.90 -27.04 -0.42
N ALA A 8 -18.95 -27.68 0.10
CA ALA A 8 -19.14 -29.13 -0.09
C ALA A 8 -19.36 -29.56 -1.55
N SER A 9 -19.95 -28.69 -2.38
CA SER A 9 -20.21 -28.96 -3.79
C SER A 9 -19.00 -28.82 -4.71
N LEU A 10 -17.92 -28.16 -4.25
CA LEU A 10 -16.75 -27.88 -5.06
C LEU A 10 -15.82 -29.08 -5.15
N THR A 11 -15.17 -29.22 -6.31
CA THR A 11 -14.13 -30.21 -6.61
C THR A 11 -12.80 -29.55 -6.95
N ALA A 12 -11.71 -30.31 -7.00
CA ALA A 12 -10.39 -29.82 -7.41
C ALA A 12 -10.32 -29.34 -8.87
N GLN A 13 -11.30 -29.71 -9.71
CA GLN A 13 -11.35 -29.34 -11.12
C GLN A 13 -12.07 -28.00 -11.34
N ASP A 14 -12.78 -27.51 -10.33
CA ASP A 14 -13.54 -26.26 -10.43
C ASP A 14 -12.63 -25.04 -10.37
N SER A 15 -13.09 -23.96 -10.96
CA SER A 15 -12.47 -22.62 -10.86
C SER A 15 -13.33 -21.72 -9.99
N VAL A 16 -12.71 -21.04 -9.04
CA VAL A 16 -13.39 -20.08 -8.14
C VAL A 16 -12.77 -18.70 -8.34
N VAL A 17 -13.60 -17.74 -8.72
CA VAL A 17 -13.20 -16.33 -8.89
C VAL A 17 -13.73 -15.53 -7.70
N LEU A 18 -12.80 -14.85 -7.04
CA LEU A 18 -13.08 -14.04 -5.85
C LEU A 18 -12.80 -12.56 -6.16
N ALA A 19 -13.48 -11.67 -5.45
CA ALA A 19 -13.36 -10.24 -5.71
C ALA A 19 -11.95 -9.70 -5.45
N ASN A 20 -11.21 -10.25 -4.48
CA ASN A 20 -9.87 -9.80 -4.14
C ASN A 20 -8.95 -10.92 -3.63
N ASN A 21 -7.64 -10.63 -3.54
CA ASN A 21 -6.63 -11.61 -3.09
C ASN A 21 -6.79 -12.04 -1.62
N ARG A 22 -7.40 -11.23 -0.75
CA ARG A 22 -7.67 -11.62 0.65
C ARG A 22 -8.71 -12.69 0.74
N GLN A 23 -9.78 -12.54 -0.03
CA GLN A 23 -10.80 -13.58 -0.13
C GLN A 23 -10.21 -14.88 -0.69
N VAL A 24 -9.23 -14.81 -1.63
CA VAL A 24 -8.50 -16.00 -2.10
C VAL A 24 -7.77 -16.70 -0.95
N LEU A 25 -7.10 -15.95 -0.08
CA LEU A 25 -6.43 -16.52 1.09
C LEU A 25 -7.42 -17.08 2.13
N ALA A 26 -8.51 -16.34 2.37
CA ALA A 26 -9.58 -16.78 3.27
C ALA A 26 -10.27 -18.05 2.75
N PHE A 27 -10.53 -18.14 1.44
CA PHE A 27 -11.06 -19.32 0.79
C PHE A 27 -10.16 -20.55 1.01
N LYS A 28 -8.86 -20.42 0.75
CA LYS A 28 -7.89 -21.52 0.94
C LYS A 28 -7.88 -21.99 2.41
N LYS A 29 -7.98 -21.07 3.35
CA LYS A 29 -8.05 -21.38 4.78
C LYS A 29 -9.35 -22.12 5.12
N THR A 30 -10.50 -21.62 4.62
CA THR A 30 -11.81 -22.26 4.82
C THR A 30 -11.86 -23.65 4.19
N TRP A 31 -11.29 -23.82 3.01
CA TRP A 31 -11.17 -25.11 2.36
C TRP A 31 -10.43 -26.13 3.23
N ASN A 32 -9.26 -25.74 3.76
CA ASN A 32 -8.48 -26.59 4.63
C ASN A 32 -9.22 -26.95 5.93
N LEU A 33 -10.03 -26.02 6.47
CA LEU A 33 -10.83 -26.26 7.67
C LEU A 33 -11.99 -27.25 7.40
N GLN A 34 -12.67 -27.11 6.25
CA GLN A 34 -13.84 -27.94 5.91
C GLN A 34 -13.46 -29.29 5.27
N ARG A 35 -12.37 -29.35 4.52
CA ARG A 35 -11.99 -30.48 3.66
C ARG A 35 -10.62 -31.12 3.99
N GLY A 36 -9.90 -30.58 4.98
CA GLY A 36 -8.57 -31.07 5.34
C GLY A 36 -7.55 -30.88 4.23
N THR A 37 -6.70 -31.88 4.01
CA THR A 37 -5.63 -31.87 3.00
C THR A 37 -6.09 -32.27 1.59
N SER A 38 -7.36 -32.07 1.25
CA SER A 38 -7.88 -32.37 -0.09
C SER A 38 -7.35 -31.40 -1.15
N ALA A 39 -7.34 -31.86 -2.42
CA ALA A 39 -6.92 -31.02 -3.54
C ALA A 39 -7.79 -29.77 -3.66
N LEU A 40 -7.12 -28.62 -3.78
CA LEU A 40 -7.76 -27.30 -3.80
C LEU A 40 -8.28 -26.98 -5.21
N PRO A 41 -9.49 -26.39 -5.37
CA PRO A 41 -9.93 -25.80 -6.62
C PRO A 41 -8.97 -24.69 -7.10
N GLN A 42 -9.00 -24.41 -8.39
CA GLN A 42 -8.27 -23.26 -8.92
C GLN A 42 -8.92 -21.97 -8.42
N THR A 43 -8.18 -21.16 -7.64
CA THR A 43 -8.72 -19.96 -7.00
C THR A 43 -7.98 -18.72 -7.45
N PHE A 44 -8.72 -17.72 -7.92
CA PHE A 44 -8.17 -16.50 -8.53
C PHE A 44 -8.92 -15.26 -8.06
N ALA A 45 -8.19 -14.14 -7.93
CA ALA A 45 -8.80 -12.82 -8.01
C ALA A 45 -9.10 -12.45 -9.49
N TRP A 46 -10.01 -11.51 -9.74
CA TRP A 46 -10.51 -11.16 -11.07
C TRP A 46 -9.42 -11.00 -12.15
N LYS A 47 -8.47 -10.06 -11.95
CA LYS A 47 -7.41 -9.80 -12.94
C LYS A 47 -6.53 -11.03 -13.20
N GLN A 48 -6.29 -11.84 -12.17
CA GLN A 48 -5.53 -13.09 -12.30
C GLN A 48 -6.32 -14.16 -13.06
N TYR A 49 -7.63 -14.24 -12.86
CA TYR A 49 -8.51 -15.13 -13.63
C TYR A 49 -8.45 -14.80 -15.12
N LEU A 50 -8.57 -13.52 -15.50
CA LEU A 50 -8.44 -13.08 -16.90
C LEU A 50 -7.11 -13.51 -17.51
N GLN A 51 -5.99 -13.26 -16.81
CA GLN A 51 -4.65 -13.61 -17.29
C GLN A 51 -4.46 -15.12 -17.51
N ASN A 52 -4.92 -15.93 -16.55
CA ASN A 52 -4.78 -17.38 -16.65
C ASN A 52 -5.70 -17.97 -17.73
N THR A 53 -6.94 -17.50 -17.80
CA THR A 53 -7.89 -17.90 -18.83
C THR A 53 -7.36 -17.55 -20.22
N TRP A 54 -6.90 -16.31 -20.41
CA TRP A 54 -6.35 -15.89 -21.71
C TRP A 54 -5.15 -16.74 -22.13
N LYS A 55 -4.19 -17.02 -21.22
CA LYS A 55 -3.04 -17.88 -21.48
C LYS A 55 -3.46 -19.32 -21.85
N ALA A 56 -4.47 -19.85 -21.17
CA ALA A 56 -4.97 -21.20 -21.43
C ALA A 56 -5.61 -21.35 -22.82
N ILE A 57 -6.37 -20.35 -23.26
CA ILE A 57 -7.04 -20.37 -24.58
C ILE A 57 -6.13 -19.92 -25.72
N ASN A 58 -5.06 -19.18 -25.44
CA ASN A 58 -4.11 -18.64 -26.43
C ASN A 58 -2.65 -19.01 -26.11
N PRO A 59 -2.28 -20.30 -26.00
CA PRO A 59 -0.94 -20.70 -25.58
C PRO A 59 0.16 -20.26 -26.58
N ASN A 60 -0.19 -20.07 -27.85
CA ASN A 60 0.72 -19.70 -28.93
C ASN A 60 0.52 -18.24 -29.40
N SER A 61 -0.05 -17.36 -28.56
CA SER A 61 -0.26 -15.97 -28.96
C SER A 61 1.08 -15.28 -29.27
N SER A 62 1.13 -14.57 -30.39
CA SER A 62 2.25 -13.69 -30.72
C SER A 62 2.21 -12.38 -29.93
N LYS A 63 1.08 -12.05 -29.30
CA LYS A 63 0.94 -10.84 -28.49
C LYS A 63 1.44 -11.09 -27.08
N ARG A 64 2.28 -10.18 -26.59
CA ARG A 64 2.83 -10.24 -25.24
C ARG A 64 1.93 -9.48 -24.27
N LEU A 65 1.59 -10.09 -23.14
CA LEU A 65 0.89 -9.43 -22.05
C LEU A 65 1.90 -8.58 -21.27
N ILE A 66 1.65 -7.26 -21.20
CA ILE A 66 2.46 -6.32 -20.43
C ILE A 66 2.02 -6.26 -18.96
N SER A 67 2.97 -5.92 -18.12
CA SER A 67 2.75 -5.72 -16.69
C SER A 67 2.17 -4.33 -16.40
N ALA A 68 1.71 -4.12 -15.16
CA ALA A 68 1.19 -2.82 -14.73
C ALA A 68 2.22 -1.69 -14.83
N ILE A 69 3.52 -1.97 -14.58
CA ILE A 69 4.57 -0.95 -14.73
C ILE A 69 4.78 -0.56 -16.18
N GLU A 70 4.75 -1.53 -17.12
CA GLU A 70 4.87 -1.25 -18.55
C GLU A 70 3.67 -0.45 -19.04
N SER A 71 2.44 -0.87 -18.70
CA SER A 71 1.19 -0.17 -19.04
C SER A 71 1.24 1.28 -18.56
N ARG A 72 1.57 1.51 -17.28
CA ARG A 72 1.69 2.84 -16.70
C ARG A 72 2.76 3.70 -17.38
N THR A 73 3.90 3.10 -17.75
CA THR A 73 4.97 3.79 -18.47
C THR A 73 4.53 4.20 -19.88
N LEU A 74 3.84 3.33 -20.60
CA LEU A 74 3.30 3.64 -21.93
C LEU A 74 2.22 4.74 -21.86
N ILE A 75 1.35 4.73 -20.85
CA ILE A 75 0.38 5.80 -20.61
C ILE A 75 1.08 7.14 -20.38
N ASN A 76 2.10 7.18 -19.51
CA ASN A 76 2.91 8.37 -19.29
C ASN A 76 3.57 8.88 -20.58
N GLN A 77 4.12 7.99 -21.39
CA GLN A 77 4.71 8.34 -22.69
C GLN A 77 3.67 8.90 -23.65
N SER A 78 2.45 8.35 -23.70
CA SER A 78 1.34 8.85 -24.51
C SER A 78 0.94 10.27 -24.11
N MET A 79 0.79 10.52 -22.79
CA MET A 79 0.50 11.85 -22.27
C MET A 79 1.61 12.85 -22.61
N THR A 80 2.88 12.46 -22.45
CA THR A 80 4.04 13.33 -22.73
C THR A 80 4.16 13.64 -24.22
N ARG A 81 3.94 12.67 -25.12
CA ARG A 81 3.92 12.89 -26.57
C ARG A 81 2.87 13.92 -27.00
N LEU A 82 1.74 13.93 -26.32
CA LEU A 82 0.66 14.89 -26.57
C LEU A 82 0.83 16.21 -25.79
N GLY A 83 2.04 16.48 -25.27
CA GLY A 83 2.43 17.77 -24.69
C GLY A 83 2.05 17.96 -23.23
N GLN A 84 1.59 16.92 -22.52
CA GLN A 84 1.25 17.01 -21.11
C GLN A 84 2.50 16.90 -20.22
N ILE A 85 2.63 17.81 -19.26
CA ILE A 85 3.58 17.64 -18.14
C ILE A 85 2.90 16.69 -17.14
N VAL A 86 3.51 15.55 -16.90
CA VAL A 86 2.92 14.48 -16.11
C VAL A 86 3.63 14.40 -14.75
N ASP A 87 2.86 14.61 -13.69
CA ASP A 87 3.25 14.23 -12.33
C ASP A 87 2.61 12.88 -11.93
N THR A 88 3.05 12.33 -10.81
CA THR A 88 2.58 11.04 -10.32
C THR A 88 1.08 11.03 -10.02
N ARG A 89 0.54 12.13 -9.46
CA ARG A 89 -0.88 12.25 -9.08
C ARG A 89 -1.77 12.28 -10.31
N LEU A 90 -1.39 13.06 -11.32
CA LEU A 90 -2.11 13.12 -12.58
C LEU A 90 -2.13 11.74 -13.27
N LEU A 91 -0.98 11.07 -13.30
CA LEU A 91 -0.87 9.74 -13.89
C LEU A 91 -1.74 8.71 -13.14
N ASP A 92 -1.77 8.76 -11.80
CA ASP A 92 -2.64 7.90 -10.98
C ASP A 92 -4.12 8.11 -11.31
N GLU A 93 -4.55 9.36 -11.42
CA GLU A 93 -5.93 9.70 -11.79
C GLU A 93 -6.26 9.24 -13.21
N VAL A 94 -5.36 9.40 -14.17
CA VAL A 94 -5.56 8.92 -15.55
C VAL A 94 -5.71 7.40 -15.58
N VAL A 95 -4.80 6.65 -14.92
CA VAL A 95 -4.86 5.19 -14.84
C VAL A 95 -6.16 4.72 -14.20
N LYS A 96 -6.57 5.35 -13.10
CA LYS A 96 -7.85 5.06 -12.41
C LYS A 96 -9.07 5.29 -13.31
N ASN A 97 -9.09 6.41 -14.04
CA ASN A 97 -10.18 6.70 -14.97
C ASN A 97 -10.19 5.76 -16.19
N MET A 98 -9.01 5.32 -16.69
CA MET A 98 -8.93 4.27 -17.70
C MET A 98 -9.51 2.94 -17.19
N ASP A 99 -9.19 2.54 -15.95
CA ASP A 99 -9.77 1.34 -15.32
C ASP A 99 -11.31 1.47 -15.22
N TYR A 100 -11.86 2.64 -14.90
CA TYR A 100 -13.31 2.87 -14.93
C TYR A 100 -13.89 2.73 -16.34
N CYS A 101 -13.25 3.31 -17.37
CA CYS A 101 -13.72 3.17 -18.74
C CYS A 101 -13.78 1.70 -19.17
N HIS A 102 -12.77 0.89 -18.85
CA HIS A 102 -12.78 -0.54 -19.16
C HIS A 102 -13.83 -1.31 -18.35
N ALA A 103 -13.90 -1.11 -17.05
CA ALA A 103 -14.85 -1.81 -16.17
C ALA A 103 -16.31 -1.50 -16.53
N HIS A 104 -16.59 -0.27 -16.98
CA HIS A 104 -17.93 0.22 -17.32
C HIS A 104 -18.20 0.29 -18.82
N LEU A 105 -17.32 -0.26 -19.66
CA LEU A 105 -17.44 -0.35 -21.12
C LEU A 105 -17.65 1.00 -21.80
N ILE A 106 -16.97 2.05 -21.35
CA ILE A 106 -16.98 3.38 -21.94
C ILE A 106 -15.95 3.45 -23.07
N ASN A 107 -16.42 3.74 -24.29
CA ASN A 107 -15.52 3.92 -25.42
C ASN A 107 -14.86 5.32 -25.37
N PRO A 108 -13.53 5.45 -25.59
CA PRO A 108 -12.88 6.74 -25.66
C PRO A 108 -13.54 7.76 -26.60
N THR A 109 -14.11 7.31 -27.72
CA THR A 109 -14.81 8.19 -28.67
C THR A 109 -16.05 8.88 -28.08
N GLN A 110 -16.75 8.26 -27.14
CA GLN A 110 -17.89 8.88 -26.43
C GLN A 110 -17.46 10.09 -25.61
N LEU A 111 -16.20 10.12 -25.16
CA LEU A 111 -15.65 11.22 -24.38
C LEU A 111 -15.27 12.42 -25.25
N LEU A 112 -15.00 12.22 -26.55
CA LEU A 112 -14.73 13.31 -27.50
C LEU A 112 -15.99 14.15 -27.76
N ASP A 113 -17.16 13.53 -27.77
CA ASP A 113 -18.42 14.19 -28.06
C ASP A 113 -18.99 14.96 -26.85
N SER A 114 -18.31 14.89 -25.71
CA SER A 114 -18.77 15.47 -24.45
C SER A 114 -18.60 17.00 -24.35
N HIS A 115 -17.82 17.62 -25.23
CA HIS A 115 -17.45 19.04 -25.22
C HIS A 115 -16.77 19.51 -23.93
N HIS A 116 -16.17 18.59 -23.17
CA HIS A 116 -15.37 18.88 -21.98
C HIS A 116 -13.89 18.72 -22.29
N GLN A 117 -13.12 19.80 -22.21
CA GLN A 117 -11.70 19.83 -22.57
C GLN A 117 -10.88 18.71 -21.88
N ASN A 118 -11.11 18.47 -20.59
CA ASN A 118 -10.39 17.41 -19.87
C ASN A 118 -10.74 16.00 -20.39
N SER A 119 -11.98 15.78 -20.81
CA SER A 119 -12.43 14.50 -21.35
C SER A 119 -11.89 14.27 -22.76
N GLU A 120 -11.81 15.31 -23.58
CA GLU A 120 -11.20 15.27 -24.91
C GLU A 120 -9.70 14.94 -24.82
N LEU A 121 -8.97 15.60 -23.91
CA LEU A 121 -7.55 15.29 -23.65
C LEU A 121 -7.36 13.85 -23.19
N PHE A 122 -8.17 13.42 -22.23
CA PHE A 122 -8.13 12.05 -21.72
C PHE A 122 -8.43 11.02 -22.81
N SER A 123 -9.42 11.26 -23.63
CA SER A 123 -9.72 10.42 -24.79
C SER A 123 -8.52 10.33 -25.75
N ALA A 124 -7.88 11.47 -26.05
CA ALA A 124 -6.69 11.49 -26.91
C ALA A 124 -5.55 10.65 -26.32
N TRP A 125 -5.31 10.71 -25.00
CA TRP A 125 -4.31 9.87 -24.32
C TRP A 125 -4.65 8.38 -24.42
N MET A 126 -5.93 8.02 -24.23
CA MET A 126 -6.39 6.63 -24.35
C MET A 126 -6.19 6.09 -25.77
N LEU A 127 -6.53 6.87 -26.79
CA LEU A 127 -6.39 6.48 -28.18
C LEU A 127 -4.92 6.32 -28.59
N ASP A 128 -4.06 7.25 -28.18
CA ASP A 128 -2.60 7.15 -28.43
C ASP A 128 -1.99 5.95 -27.69
N TYR A 129 -2.42 5.67 -26.47
CA TYR A 129 -2.01 4.47 -25.73
C TYR A 129 -2.44 3.18 -26.44
N GLN A 130 -3.68 3.10 -26.91
CA GLN A 130 -4.19 1.96 -27.67
C GLN A 130 -3.38 1.75 -28.97
N GLN A 131 -3.12 2.83 -29.72
CA GLN A 131 -2.30 2.77 -30.92
C GLN A 131 -0.85 2.33 -30.63
N THR A 132 -0.29 2.77 -29.50
CA THR A 132 1.05 2.35 -29.05
C THR A 132 1.08 0.84 -28.74
N LYS A 133 0.05 0.31 -28.05
CA LYS A 133 -0.07 -1.15 -27.80
C LYS A 133 -0.13 -1.96 -29.10
N LEU A 134 -0.89 -1.48 -30.08
CA LEU A 134 -0.99 -2.13 -31.40
C LEU A 134 0.38 -2.15 -32.11
N THR A 135 1.09 -1.03 -32.10
CA THR A 135 2.42 -0.91 -32.75
C THR A 135 3.46 -1.83 -32.10
N LEU A 136 3.43 -1.95 -30.78
CA LEU A 136 4.33 -2.82 -30.01
C LEU A 136 3.90 -4.29 -29.98
N ASN A 137 2.75 -4.62 -30.56
CA ASN A 137 2.13 -5.96 -30.51
C ASN A 137 1.97 -6.50 -29.08
N VAL A 138 1.47 -5.64 -28.17
CA VAL A 138 1.29 -5.97 -26.76
C VAL A 138 -0.18 -5.83 -26.33
N LEU A 139 -0.51 -6.48 -25.23
CA LEU A 139 -1.82 -6.41 -24.55
C LEU A 139 -1.60 -6.02 -23.10
N ASP A 140 -2.54 -5.30 -22.52
CA ASP A 140 -2.64 -5.19 -21.06
C ASP A 140 -3.80 -6.04 -20.52
N VAL A 141 -3.94 -6.06 -19.19
CA VAL A 141 -4.97 -6.89 -18.54
C VAL A 141 -6.40 -6.44 -18.90
N ASN A 142 -6.59 -5.17 -19.23
CA ASN A 142 -7.91 -4.61 -19.55
C ASN A 142 -8.39 -4.99 -20.96
N ASP A 143 -7.49 -5.43 -21.84
CA ASP A 143 -7.87 -5.95 -23.17
C ASP A 143 -8.44 -7.39 -23.10
N LEU A 144 -8.15 -8.12 -22.00
CA LEU A 144 -8.33 -9.57 -21.96
C LEU A 144 -9.80 -10.02 -21.93
N SER A 145 -10.67 -9.27 -21.26
CA SER A 145 -12.09 -9.62 -21.18
C SER A 145 -12.74 -9.66 -22.57
N THR A 146 -12.48 -8.64 -23.39
CA THR A 146 -12.98 -8.57 -24.78
C THR A 146 -12.39 -9.70 -25.64
N LEU A 147 -11.11 -10.00 -25.48
CA LEU A 147 -10.46 -11.08 -26.23
C LEU A 147 -10.95 -12.47 -25.82
N ILE A 148 -11.28 -12.64 -24.54
CA ILE A 148 -11.87 -13.89 -24.04
C ILE A 148 -13.32 -14.05 -24.56
N LEU A 149 -14.08 -12.97 -24.69
CA LEU A 149 -15.43 -13.02 -25.28
C LEU A 149 -15.44 -13.46 -26.74
N ASN A 150 -14.43 -13.05 -27.53
CA ASN A 150 -14.30 -13.38 -28.96
C ASN A 150 -13.56 -14.70 -29.23
N ARG A 151 -13.61 -15.64 -28.31
CA ARG A 151 -12.87 -16.91 -28.36
C ARG A 151 -13.58 -17.98 -29.19
N ASP A 152 -12.79 -18.92 -29.72
CA ASP A 152 -13.26 -20.13 -30.39
C ASP A 152 -13.30 -21.38 -29.45
N ARG A 153 -12.89 -21.25 -28.20
CA ARG A 153 -12.80 -22.34 -27.23
C ARG A 153 -13.79 -22.18 -26.09
N GLU A 154 -14.37 -23.28 -25.64
CA GLU A 154 -15.20 -23.30 -24.43
C GLU A 154 -14.34 -23.13 -23.19
N ILE A 155 -14.88 -22.38 -22.22
CA ILE A 155 -14.31 -22.17 -20.90
C ILE A 155 -15.26 -22.79 -19.88
N SER A 156 -14.71 -23.52 -18.91
CA SER A 156 -15.50 -24.05 -17.79
C SER A 156 -16.14 -22.91 -17.00
N GLN A 157 -17.40 -23.08 -16.61
CA GLN A 157 -18.12 -22.12 -15.79
C GLN A 157 -17.48 -21.97 -14.42
N PRO A 158 -17.02 -20.76 -14.02
CA PRO A 158 -16.47 -20.53 -12.71
C PRO A 158 -17.54 -20.36 -11.64
N TYR A 159 -17.16 -20.62 -10.39
CA TYR A 159 -17.89 -20.17 -9.21
C TYR A 159 -17.45 -18.78 -8.82
N LEU A 160 -18.40 -17.90 -8.48
CA LEU A 160 -18.13 -16.53 -8.03
C LEU A 160 -18.42 -16.39 -6.54
N TYR A 161 -17.56 -15.67 -5.81
CA TYR A 161 -17.78 -15.36 -4.40
C TYR A 161 -17.27 -13.97 -4.03
N GLY A 162 -18.01 -13.28 -3.15
CA GLY A 162 -17.58 -12.04 -2.52
C GLY A 162 -17.61 -10.79 -3.40
N PHE A 163 -18.27 -10.85 -4.55
CA PHE A 163 -18.55 -9.66 -5.36
C PHE A 163 -19.76 -8.93 -4.80
N LYS A 164 -19.58 -7.66 -4.42
CA LYS A 164 -20.66 -6.77 -3.98
C LYS A 164 -21.63 -6.49 -5.14
N THR A 165 -21.08 -6.05 -6.27
CA THR A 165 -21.72 -5.88 -7.56
C THR A 165 -20.72 -6.25 -8.65
N LEU A 166 -21.20 -6.90 -9.70
CA LEU A 166 -20.37 -7.14 -10.89
C LEU A 166 -20.37 -5.87 -11.74
N THR A 167 -19.19 -5.46 -12.22
CA THR A 167 -19.10 -4.38 -13.21
C THR A 167 -19.71 -4.82 -14.54
N PRO A 168 -20.10 -3.91 -15.44
CA PRO A 168 -20.59 -4.24 -16.77
C PRO A 168 -19.68 -5.19 -17.56
N GLU A 169 -18.35 -4.99 -17.47
CA GLU A 169 -17.34 -5.88 -18.05
C GLU A 169 -17.43 -7.30 -17.48
N GLN A 170 -17.48 -7.43 -16.15
CA GLN A 170 -17.59 -8.72 -15.47
C GLN A 170 -18.93 -9.40 -15.78
N SER A 171 -20.03 -8.65 -15.71
CA SER A 171 -21.37 -9.17 -16.01
C SER A 171 -21.46 -9.69 -17.43
N GLY A 172 -20.92 -8.95 -18.41
CA GLY A 172 -20.88 -9.36 -19.80
C GLY A 172 -20.06 -10.63 -20.02
N LEU A 173 -18.89 -10.73 -19.40
CA LEU A 173 -18.06 -11.92 -19.50
C LEU A 173 -18.74 -13.14 -18.87
N PHE A 174 -19.21 -13.03 -17.63
CA PHE A 174 -19.81 -14.15 -16.91
C PHE A 174 -21.17 -14.57 -17.48
N ALA A 175 -21.94 -13.65 -18.06
CA ALA A 175 -23.16 -14.01 -18.80
C ALA A 175 -22.85 -14.85 -20.05
N ASN A 176 -21.74 -14.56 -20.74
CA ASN A 176 -21.33 -15.28 -21.94
C ASN A 176 -20.74 -16.68 -21.66
N ILE A 177 -19.87 -16.81 -20.62
CA ILE A 177 -19.24 -18.11 -20.30
C ILE A 177 -20.11 -18.98 -19.39
N GLY A 178 -21.14 -18.41 -18.77
CA GLY A 178 -21.88 -19.01 -17.66
C GLY A 178 -21.09 -18.93 -16.34
N HIS A 179 -21.80 -18.94 -15.23
CA HIS A 179 -21.20 -18.97 -13.90
C HIS A 179 -22.17 -19.52 -12.86
N GLN A 180 -21.64 -19.91 -11.71
CA GLN A 180 -22.40 -20.25 -10.53
C GLN A 180 -21.99 -19.30 -9.37
N VAL A 181 -22.92 -18.97 -8.47
CA VAL A 181 -22.63 -18.13 -7.32
C VAL A 181 -22.54 -19.00 -6.08
N LEU A 182 -21.41 -18.93 -5.37
CA LEU A 182 -21.31 -19.50 -4.04
C LEU A 182 -22.04 -18.60 -3.05
N SER A 183 -23.20 -19.07 -2.59
CA SER A 183 -23.99 -18.32 -1.61
C SER A 183 -23.27 -18.31 -0.26
N ALA A 184 -23.15 -17.13 0.31
CA ALA A 184 -22.78 -16.99 1.71
C ALA A 184 -23.93 -17.52 2.58
N ASN A 185 -23.62 -18.20 3.67
CA ASN A 185 -24.61 -18.48 4.69
C ASN A 185 -25.03 -17.15 5.33
N GLN A 186 -26.33 -16.94 5.52
CA GLN A 186 -26.79 -15.74 6.21
C GLN A 186 -26.54 -15.91 7.71
N PRO A 187 -25.74 -15.04 8.33
CA PRO A 187 -25.53 -15.09 9.77
C PRO A 187 -26.82 -14.66 10.49
N ASN A 188 -27.02 -15.19 11.68
CA ASN A 188 -28.09 -14.73 12.58
C ASN A 188 -27.56 -13.55 13.38
N THR A 189 -27.42 -12.39 12.75
CA THR A 189 -26.66 -11.27 13.27
C THR A 189 -27.41 -10.50 14.35
N HIS A 190 -26.77 -10.36 15.50
CA HIS A 190 -27.13 -9.41 16.56
C HIS A 190 -26.21 -8.20 16.45
N SER A 191 -26.78 -7.00 16.32
CA SER A 191 -26.02 -5.76 16.24
C SER A 191 -26.33 -4.83 17.41
N SER A 192 -25.31 -4.13 17.90
CA SER A 192 -25.45 -3.05 18.88
C SER A 192 -24.81 -1.77 18.37
N ASN A 193 -25.28 -0.61 18.87
CA ASN A 193 -24.71 0.70 18.54
C ASN A 193 -24.21 1.38 19.79
N GLN A 194 -23.01 1.97 19.72
CA GLN A 194 -22.40 2.71 20.82
C GLN A 194 -21.92 4.08 20.37
N THR A 195 -21.99 5.07 21.26
CA THR A 195 -21.59 6.44 20.99
C THR A 195 -20.48 6.87 21.95
N PHE A 196 -19.47 7.51 21.42
CA PHE A 196 -18.31 8.02 22.17
C PHE A 196 -18.18 9.53 21.99
N ASN A 197 -17.49 10.20 22.93
CA ASN A 197 -17.27 11.64 22.82
C ASN A 197 -16.19 11.95 21.77
N THR A 198 -15.08 11.23 21.77
CA THR A 198 -13.96 11.44 20.86
C THR A 198 -13.57 10.15 20.14
N THR A 199 -12.95 10.26 18.97
CA THR A 199 -12.37 9.12 18.24
C THR A 199 -11.33 8.36 19.07
N SER A 200 -10.57 9.06 19.93
CA SER A 200 -9.60 8.40 20.83
C SER A 200 -10.31 7.52 21.88
N ASP A 201 -11.42 7.99 22.46
CA ASP A 201 -12.21 7.23 23.43
C ASP A 201 -12.83 5.98 22.76
N GLU A 202 -13.31 6.14 21.52
CA GLU A 202 -13.86 5.05 20.71
C GLU A 202 -12.81 3.97 20.47
N ILE A 203 -11.64 4.34 19.92
CA ILE A 203 -10.55 3.41 19.60
C ILE A 203 -10.05 2.71 20.90
N PHE A 204 -9.89 3.46 21.99
CA PHE A 204 -9.42 2.91 23.26
C PHE A 204 -10.41 1.88 23.83
N HIS A 205 -11.71 2.19 23.79
CA HIS A 205 -12.74 1.26 24.24
C HIS A 205 -12.74 -0.03 23.43
N VAL A 206 -12.66 0.08 22.10
CA VAL A 206 -12.65 -1.07 21.20
C VAL A 206 -11.37 -1.90 21.37
N ALA A 207 -10.22 -1.26 21.59
CA ALA A 207 -8.98 -1.98 21.89
C ALA A 207 -9.10 -2.77 23.21
N THR A 208 -9.68 -2.15 24.27
CA THR A 208 -9.92 -2.79 25.56
C THR A 208 -10.89 -3.95 25.42
N TRP A 209 -12.02 -3.76 24.73
CA TRP A 209 -12.98 -4.82 24.43
C TRP A 209 -12.31 -6.01 23.72
N ALA A 210 -11.51 -5.74 22.71
CA ALA A 210 -10.83 -6.79 21.95
C ALA A 210 -9.81 -7.54 22.81
N LYS A 211 -9.09 -6.85 23.72
CA LYS A 211 -8.18 -7.45 24.69
C LYS A 211 -8.92 -8.35 25.68
N ASP A 212 -10.02 -7.86 26.24
CA ASP A 212 -10.84 -8.60 27.20
C ASP A 212 -11.46 -9.84 26.56
N LEU A 213 -11.99 -9.70 25.34
CA LEU A 213 -12.55 -10.81 24.58
C LEU A 213 -11.50 -11.87 24.26
N HIS A 214 -10.34 -11.45 23.78
CA HIS A 214 -9.22 -12.35 23.50
C HIS A 214 -8.70 -13.06 24.76
N SER A 215 -8.66 -12.37 25.89
CA SER A 215 -8.24 -12.97 27.16
C SER A 215 -9.20 -14.06 27.65
N LYS A 216 -10.50 -13.90 27.38
CA LYS A 216 -11.54 -14.90 27.77
C LYS A 216 -11.67 -16.01 26.74
N HIS A 217 -11.44 -15.70 25.45
CA HIS A 217 -11.66 -16.56 24.29
C HIS A 217 -10.50 -16.45 23.30
N PRO A 218 -9.32 -16.98 23.62
CA PRO A 218 -8.11 -16.81 22.77
C PRO A 218 -8.23 -17.52 21.42
N GLU A 219 -9.17 -18.45 21.26
CA GLU A 219 -9.46 -19.17 20.02
C GLU A 219 -10.26 -18.34 19.01
N LYS A 220 -11.00 -17.30 19.46
CA LYS A 220 -11.86 -16.49 18.61
C LYS A 220 -11.04 -15.58 17.70
N HIS A 221 -11.51 -15.44 16.46
CA HIS A 221 -11.00 -14.46 15.50
C HIS A 221 -11.89 -13.22 15.55
N ILE A 222 -11.29 -12.10 15.85
CA ILE A 222 -11.95 -10.81 16.07
C ILE A 222 -11.62 -9.88 14.91
N ALA A 223 -12.64 -9.23 14.33
CA ALA A 223 -12.46 -8.15 13.38
C ALA A 223 -12.71 -6.80 14.03
N ILE A 224 -11.84 -5.84 13.73
CA ILE A 224 -12.08 -4.43 13.99
C ILE A 224 -11.98 -3.72 12.64
N VAL A 225 -13.06 -3.08 12.22
CA VAL A 225 -13.13 -2.42 10.92
C VAL A 225 -13.16 -0.92 11.12
N SER A 226 -12.16 -0.21 10.57
CA SER A 226 -12.13 1.24 10.52
C SER A 226 -12.22 1.69 9.06
N PRO A 227 -13.30 2.40 8.66
CA PRO A 227 -13.40 2.99 7.33
C PRO A 227 -12.28 3.98 7.01
N GLN A 228 -11.80 4.68 8.02
CA GLN A 228 -10.73 5.69 7.91
C GLN A 228 -9.36 5.15 8.31
N LEU A 229 -9.14 3.83 8.21
CA LEU A 229 -7.90 3.16 8.64
C LEU A 229 -6.63 3.80 8.06
N ASN A 230 -6.68 4.31 6.83
CA ASN A 230 -5.54 4.96 6.19
C ASN A 230 -5.10 6.25 6.90
N SER A 231 -6.05 7.12 7.27
CA SER A 231 -5.79 8.39 7.95
C SER A 231 -5.54 8.21 9.44
N GLU A 232 -6.22 7.25 10.07
CA GLU A 232 -6.17 7.00 11.51
C GLU A 232 -5.12 5.95 11.92
N HIS A 233 -4.38 5.38 10.96
CA HIS A 233 -3.45 4.27 11.21
C HIS A 233 -2.51 4.50 12.40
N HIS A 234 -1.89 5.69 12.48
CA HIS A 234 -0.95 5.99 13.56
C HIS A 234 -1.64 6.08 14.92
N GLN A 235 -2.83 6.67 14.99
CA GLN A 235 -3.61 6.79 16.21
C GLN A 235 -4.11 5.42 16.68
N ILE A 236 -4.70 4.63 15.78
CA ILE A 236 -5.14 3.26 16.07
C ILE A 236 -3.96 2.42 16.56
N LYS A 237 -2.84 2.46 15.84
CA LYS A 237 -1.63 1.72 16.23
C LYS A 237 -1.13 2.14 17.61
N SER A 238 -1.04 3.43 17.90
CA SER A 238 -0.55 3.94 19.19
C SER A 238 -1.43 3.48 20.36
N ILE A 239 -2.76 3.58 20.22
CA ILE A 239 -3.70 3.17 21.27
C ILE A 239 -3.70 1.65 21.45
N PHE A 240 -3.67 0.88 20.35
CA PHE A 240 -3.58 -0.58 20.45
C PHE A 240 -2.24 -1.03 21.02
N ASP A 241 -1.13 -0.37 20.69
CA ASP A 241 0.17 -0.64 21.30
C ASP A 241 0.13 -0.43 22.82
N GLN A 242 -0.50 0.66 23.29
CA GLN A 242 -0.66 0.96 24.71
C GLN A 242 -1.53 -0.09 25.42
N VAL A 243 -2.67 -0.45 24.83
CA VAL A 243 -3.62 -1.41 25.45
C VAL A 243 -3.05 -2.83 25.47
N PHE A 244 -2.31 -3.22 24.42
CA PHE A 244 -1.75 -4.57 24.26
C PHE A 244 -0.26 -4.68 24.61
N ASP A 245 0.29 -3.74 25.38
CA ASP A 245 1.71 -3.73 25.72
C ASP A 245 2.18 -5.01 26.44
N ASP A 246 1.31 -5.56 27.27
CA ASP A 246 1.53 -6.76 28.08
C ASP A 246 1.04 -8.07 27.41
N VAL A 247 0.38 -8.00 26.24
CA VAL A 247 -0.23 -9.17 25.58
C VAL A 247 0.57 -9.61 24.37
N LEU A 248 1.35 -10.67 24.54
CA LEU A 248 2.13 -11.29 23.48
C LEU A 248 1.57 -12.69 23.16
N VAL A 249 1.60 -13.07 21.86
CA VAL A 249 1.16 -14.38 21.37
C VAL A 249 2.34 -15.17 20.81
N GLY A 250 2.49 -16.43 21.24
CA GLY A 250 3.48 -17.36 20.72
C GLY A 250 4.92 -16.87 20.90
N THR A 251 5.61 -16.48 19.81
CA THR A 251 7.02 -16.08 19.79
C THR A 251 7.26 -14.62 20.21
N GLY A 252 6.41 -14.02 21.02
CA GLY A 252 6.53 -12.63 21.47
C GLY A 252 5.93 -11.61 20.49
N GLN A 253 5.00 -12.02 19.64
CA GLN A 253 4.27 -11.12 18.75
C GLN A 253 3.00 -10.59 19.41
N LYS A 254 2.56 -9.38 19.03
CA LYS A 254 1.30 -8.80 19.51
C LYS A 254 0.09 -9.62 19.07
N ALA A 255 -0.96 -9.65 19.89
CA ALA A 255 -2.18 -10.40 19.62
C ALA A 255 -3.01 -9.79 18.46
N TYR A 256 -2.68 -8.59 18.00
CA TYR A 256 -3.39 -7.91 16.92
C TYR A 256 -2.48 -7.65 15.71
N ASN A 257 -3.12 -7.51 14.55
CA ASN A 257 -2.47 -7.12 13.29
C ASN A 257 -3.30 -6.03 12.60
N ILE A 258 -2.66 -4.94 12.19
CA ILE A 258 -3.28 -3.91 11.36
C ILE A 258 -3.06 -4.30 9.90
N SER A 259 -4.16 -4.48 9.19
CA SER A 259 -4.17 -5.01 7.83
C SER A 259 -3.98 -3.92 6.78
N LEU A 260 -3.27 -2.85 7.13
CA LEU A 260 -2.89 -1.80 6.21
C LEU A 260 -1.50 -2.09 5.65
N GLY A 261 -1.44 -2.36 4.35
CA GLY A 261 -0.18 -2.36 3.63
C GLY A 261 0.23 -0.92 3.30
N LEU A 262 1.51 -0.63 3.44
CA LEU A 262 2.08 0.64 2.99
C LEU A 262 2.83 0.44 1.68
N PRO A 263 2.97 1.50 0.84
CA PRO A 263 3.91 1.48 -0.26
C PRO A 263 5.30 1.04 0.20
N LEU A 264 6.01 0.23 -0.59
CA LEU A 264 7.35 -0.23 -0.21
C LEU A 264 8.27 0.93 0.15
N THR A 265 8.14 2.07 -0.54
CA THR A 265 8.93 3.29 -0.31
C THR A 265 8.70 3.94 1.05
N ASP A 266 7.61 3.63 1.73
CA ASP A 266 7.29 4.23 3.04
C ASP A 266 7.98 3.51 4.21
N TYR A 267 8.55 2.34 3.94
CA TYR A 267 9.33 1.62 4.94
C TYR A 267 10.75 2.19 5.05
N PRO A 268 11.25 2.49 6.27
CA PRO A 268 12.59 3.04 6.48
C PRO A 268 13.69 2.23 5.80
N PHE A 269 13.62 0.90 5.87
CA PHE A 269 14.58 0.00 5.21
C PHE A 269 14.71 0.26 3.71
N ILE A 270 13.58 0.41 3.00
CA ILE A 270 13.56 0.67 1.56
C ILE A 270 13.98 2.11 1.25
N ARG A 271 13.61 3.08 2.08
CA ARG A 271 14.10 4.47 1.93
C ARG A 271 15.62 4.55 2.03
N HIS A 272 16.22 3.87 3.01
CA HIS A 272 17.68 3.80 3.11
C HIS A 272 18.31 3.10 1.91
N LEU A 273 17.71 2.01 1.40
CA LEU A 273 18.16 1.33 0.19
C LEU A 273 18.17 2.29 -1.01
N LEU A 274 17.08 3.00 -1.24
CA LEU A 274 16.99 3.99 -2.33
C LEU A 274 17.99 5.13 -2.16
N SER A 275 18.20 5.64 -0.95
CA SER A 275 19.20 6.67 -0.65
C SER A 275 20.62 6.17 -0.96
N VAL A 276 20.93 4.91 -0.70
CA VAL A 276 22.22 4.29 -1.05
C VAL A 276 22.43 4.26 -2.57
N LEU A 277 21.39 3.91 -3.34
CA LEU A 277 21.45 3.94 -4.81
C LEU A 277 21.60 5.37 -5.35
N GLN A 278 20.89 6.33 -4.77
CA GLN A 278 20.99 7.76 -5.12
C GLN A 278 22.39 8.28 -4.83
N LEU A 279 22.94 8.00 -3.65
CA LEU A 279 24.31 8.43 -3.30
C LEU A 279 25.34 7.82 -4.24
N SER A 280 25.21 6.52 -4.56
CA SER A 280 26.11 5.85 -5.49
C SER A 280 26.15 6.55 -6.87
N GLN A 281 25.02 7.00 -7.36
CA GLN A 281 24.92 7.76 -8.61
C GLN A 281 25.50 9.18 -8.45
N GLN A 282 25.28 9.84 -7.31
CA GLN A 282 25.78 11.19 -7.03
C GLN A 282 27.30 11.23 -6.88
N LEU A 283 27.90 10.20 -6.30
CA LEU A 283 29.37 10.04 -6.23
C LEU A 283 29.99 9.98 -7.63
N GLN A 284 29.35 9.27 -8.57
CA GLN A 284 29.82 9.17 -9.96
C GLN A 284 29.73 10.49 -10.71
N SER A 285 28.65 11.24 -10.49
CA SER A 285 28.48 12.57 -11.11
C SER A 285 29.25 13.68 -10.40
N ASN A 286 29.94 13.37 -9.29
CA ASN A 286 30.67 14.30 -8.42
C ASN A 286 29.81 15.51 -7.99
N ARG A 287 28.50 15.28 -7.79
CA ARG A 287 27.54 16.23 -7.26
C ARG A 287 26.71 15.56 -6.19
N ILE A 288 27.14 15.68 -4.95
CA ILE A 288 26.60 14.94 -3.80
C ILE A 288 25.62 15.83 -3.06
N SER A 289 24.38 15.36 -2.88
CA SER A 289 23.39 16.03 -2.03
C SER A 289 23.75 15.86 -0.56
N THR A 290 23.77 16.96 0.18
CA THR A 290 24.00 16.97 1.64
C THR A 290 23.01 16.08 2.37
N GLU A 291 21.74 16.16 2.01
CA GLU A 291 20.67 15.35 2.61
C GLU A 291 20.89 13.85 2.35
N THR A 292 21.09 13.46 1.07
CA THR A 292 21.30 12.06 0.70
C THR A 292 22.56 11.48 1.36
N PHE A 293 23.64 12.25 1.37
CA PHE A 293 24.89 11.84 2.02
C PHE A 293 24.68 11.58 3.51
N ASN A 294 24.11 12.54 4.24
CA ASN A 294 23.87 12.42 5.66
C ASN A 294 22.94 11.23 5.99
N ALA A 295 21.88 11.04 5.22
CA ALA A 295 20.97 9.91 5.40
C ALA A 295 21.66 8.55 5.20
N VAL A 296 22.60 8.44 4.25
CA VAL A 296 23.31 7.19 3.98
C VAL A 296 24.38 6.91 5.03
N ILE A 297 25.23 7.88 5.38
CA ILE A 297 26.35 7.61 6.31
C ILE A 297 25.90 7.33 7.75
N THR A 298 24.71 7.81 8.13
CA THR A 298 24.07 7.50 9.41
C THR A 298 23.17 6.26 9.35
N SER A 299 23.01 5.66 8.19
CA SER A 299 22.18 4.48 8.02
C SER A 299 22.75 3.28 8.77
N PRO A 300 21.94 2.56 9.57
CA PRO A 300 22.38 1.34 10.24
C PRO A 300 22.51 0.14 9.29
N TYR A 301 22.18 0.32 8.00
CA TYR A 301 22.12 -0.75 7.01
C TYR A 301 23.35 -0.85 6.11
N ILE A 302 24.27 0.12 6.14
CA ILE A 302 25.55 0.03 5.42
C ILE A 302 26.63 -0.57 6.29
N ALA A 303 27.67 -1.12 5.65
CA ALA A 303 28.78 -1.75 6.37
C ALA A 303 29.47 -0.79 7.36
N HIS A 304 29.93 -1.35 8.46
CA HIS A 304 30.69 -0.66 9.51
C HIS A 304 29.93 0.48 10.21
N ALA A 305 28.61 0.52 10.10
CA ALA A 305 27.80 1.60 10.66
C ALA A 305 27.97 1.74 12.18
N GLN A 306 27.99 0.63 12.92
CA GLN A 306 28.14 0.64 14.37
C GLN A 306 29.56 1.04 14.82
N VAL A 307 30.57 0.56 14.09
CA VAL A 307 31.97 0.79 14.45
C VAL A 307 32.37 2.26 14.33
N GLU A 308 31.85 2.95 13.30
CA GLU A 308 32.17 4.36 13.03
C GLU A 308 31.02 5.31 13.41
N GLN A 309 30.02 4.89 14.17
CA GLN A 309 28.80 5.68 14.41
C GLN A 309 29.13 7.10 14.92
N SER A 310 29.95 7.23 15.94
CA SER A 310 30.29 8.53 16.51
C SER A 310 31.10 9.41 15.54
N SER A 311 32.06 8.84 14.83
CA SER A 311 32.85 9.56 13.83
C SER A 311 32.02 10.01 12.64
N ARG A 312 31.09 9.18 12.19
CA ARG A 312 30.13 9.54 11.12
C ARG A 312 29.17 10.65 11.56
N ALA A 313 28.71 10.63 12.81
CA ALA A 313 27.88 11.71 13.35
C ALA A 313 28.64 13.07 13.39
N LEU A 314 29.93 13.05 13.76
CA LEU A 314 30.77 14.26 13.69
C LEU A 314 30.96 14.72 12.24
N LEU A 315 31.14 13.80 11.30
CA LEU A 315 31.23 14.12 9.86
C LEU A 315 29.93 14.77 9.34
N VAL A 316 28.76 14.30 9.78
CA VAL A 316 27.47 14.94 9.46
C VAL A 316 27.47 16.40 9.91
N ASN A 317 27.85 16.68 11.16
CA ASN A 317 27.94 18.05 11.68
C ASN A 317 28.90 18.92 10.85
N GLN A 318 30.04 18.35 10.45
CA GLN A 318 31.01 19.04 9.59
C GLN A 318 30.40 19.38 8.22
N VAL A 319 29.72 18.42 7.58
CA VAL A 319 29.08 18.63 6.26
C VAL A 319 27.92 19.64 6.37
N LEU A 320 27.15 19.62 7.42
CA LEU A 320 26.07 20.59 7.67
C LEU A 320 26.62 22.01 7.86
N SER A 321 27.80 22.15 8.49
CA SER A 321 28.44 23.46 8.71
C SER A 321 28.80 24.19 7.41
N TRP A 322 28.91 23.48 6.30
CA TRP A 322 29.17 24.11 4.99
C TRP A 322 27.95 24.90 4.45
N SER A 323 26.75 24.67 5.01
CA SER A 323 25.52 25.32 4.58
C SER A 323 25.25 25.20 3.07
N GLN A 324 25.65 24.11 2.46
CA GLN A 324 25.50 23.79 1.04
C GLN A 324 24.50 22.68 0.84
N THR A 325 23.65 22.80 -0.18
CA THR A 325 22.73 21.73 -0.57
C THR A 325 23.42 20.59 -1.32
N HIS A 326 24.54 20.90 -1.98
CA HIS A 326 25.37 19.96 -2.73
C HIS A 326 26.84 20.29 -2.56
N PHE A 327 27.70 19.28 -2.58
CA PHE A 327 29.15 19.40 -2.53
C PHE A 327 29.83 18.42 -3.47
N LYS A 328 31.15 18.53 -3.63
CA LYS A 328 31.98 17.64 -4.44
C LYS A 328 32.80 16.70 -3.57
N LEU A 329 33.19 15.54 -4.12
CA LEU A 329 33.98 14.54 -3.39
C LEU A 329 35.33 15.08 -2.89
N ASN A 330 35.99 15.95 -3.66
CA ASN A 330 37.26 16.56 -3.25
C ASN A 330 37.12 17.49 -2.03
N GLN A 331 35.96 18.08 -1.80
CA GLN A 331 35.65 18.85 -0.59
C GLN A 331 35.46 17.93 0.63
N LEU A 332 34.89 16.74 0.43
CA LEU A 332 34.66 15.75 1.48
C LEU A 332 35.94 15.02 1.88
N SER A 333 36.81 14.65 0.93
CA SER A 333 37.95 13.76 1.13
C SER A 333 38.88 14.14 2.31
N PRO A 334 39.21 15.42 2.58
CA PRO A 334 40.04 15.78 3.74
C PRO A 334 39.39 15.47 5.09
N HIS A 335 38.06 15.35 5.13
CA HIS A 335 37.28 15.13 6.36
C HIS A 335 37.00 13.65 6.64
N LEU A 336 37.37 12.74 5.73
CA LEU A 336 37.16 11.29 5.87
C LEU A 336 38.26 10.61 6.75
N ILE A 337 39.29 11.35 7.18
CA ILE A 337 40.41 10.80 7.94
C ILE A 337 39.97 10.08 9.24
N ASN A 338 38.89 10.55 9.86
CA ASN A 338 38.32 9.96 11.07
C ASN A 338 37.26 8.87 10.82
N THR A 339 36.98 8.58 9.53
CA THR A 339 36.06 7.58 9.08
C THR A 339 36.67 6.71 7.98
N PRO A 340 37.78 6.00 8.25
CA PRO A 340 38.55 5.28 7.23
C PRO A 340 37.78 4.14 6.57
N LEU A 341 36.85 3.50 7.30
CA LEU A 341 36.02 2.44 6.73
C LEU A 341 34.97 3.02 5.77
N LEU A 342 34.38 4.17 6.09
CA LEU A 342 33.50 4.90 5.18
C LEU A 342 34.27 5.39 3.95
N ASP A 343 35.50 5.91 4.11
CA ASP A 343 36.35 6.31 2.97
C ASP A 343 36.62 5.14 2.02
N ALA A 344 36.93 3.97 2.56
CA ALA A 344 37.13 2.75 1.78
C ALA A 344 35.83 2.35 1.00
N LEU A 345 34.65 2.47 1.62
CA LEU A 345 33.37 2.23 0.94
C LEU A 345 33.15 3.22 -0.21
N ILE A 346 33.36 4.52 0.02
CA ILE A 346 33.19 5.57 -1.01
C ILE A 346 34.13 5.33 -2.18
N ASN A 347 35.41 5.01 -1.91
CA ASN A 347 36.40 4.71 -2.95
C ASN A 347 36.03 3.43 -3.74
N ASN A 348 35.55 2.39 -3.07
CA ASN A 348 35.07 1.17 -3.73
C ASN A 348 33.87 1.45 -4.66
N ILE A 349 32.91 2.27 -4.24
CA ILE A 349 31.76 2.65 -5.06
C ILE A 349 32.21 3.51 -6.26
N SER A 350 33.11 4.48 -6.02
CA SER A 350 33.61 5.35 -7.08
C SER A 350 34.36 4.56 -8.16
N SER A 351 35.07 3.48 -7.78
CA SER A 351 35.76 2.60 -8.73
C SER A 351 34.81 1.75 -9.61
N LYS A 352 33.55 1.56 -9.17
CA LYS A 352 32.51 0.80 -9.88
C LYS A 352 31.60 1.70 -10.73
N ALA A 353 32.02 2.93 -10.98
CA ALA A 353 31.25 3.91 -11.72
C ALA A 353 30.87 3.40 -13.11
N VAL A 354 29.59 3.50 -13.42
CA VAL A 354 29.05 3.16 -14.73
C VAL A 354 28.64 4.46 -15.42
N SER A 355 29.32 4.81 -16.50
CA SER A 355 29.06 6.03 -17.25
C SER A 355 28.04 5.81 -18.38
N GLY A 356 27.34 6.90 -18.75
CA GLY A 356 26.45 6.94 -19.90
C GLY A 356 25.02 6.45 -19.62
N ARG A 357 24.29 6.23 -20.71
CA ARG A 357 22.90 5.76 -20.68
C ARG A 357 22.84 4.26 -20.93
N GLN A 358 22.08 3.54 -20.13
CA GLN A 358 21.91 2.09 -20.25
C GLN A 358 20.42 1.71 -20.22
N LYS A 359 20.10 0.47 -20.60
CA LYS A 359 18.78 -0.11 -20.40
C LYS A 359 18.54 -0.43 -18.92
N HIS A 360 17.27 -0.52 -18.53
CA HIS A 360 16.87 -0.73 -17.14
C HIS A 360 17.40 -2.05 -16.54
N ASP A 361 17.48 -3.13 -17.32
CA ASP A 361 18.06 -4.41 -16.90
C ASP A 361 19.55 -4.29 -16.52
N GLN A 362 20.31 -3.50 -17.28
CA GLN A 362 21.71 -3.22 -16.98
C GLN A 362 21.85 -2.34 -15.72
N TRP A 363 20.95 -1.36 -15.55
CA TRP A 363 20.92 -0.57 -14.31
C TRP A 363 20.59 -1.42 -13.10
N LEU A 364 19.67 -2.39 -13.20
CA LEU A 364 19.37 -3.29 -12.10
C LEU A 364 20.59 -4.10 -11.64
N LEU A 365 21.42 -4.57 -12.57
CA LEU A 365 22.68 -5.24 -12.24
C LEU A 365 23.67 -4.29 -11.54
N SER A 366 23.74 -3.03 -11.99
CA SER A 366 24.58 -1.99 -11.36
C SER A 366 24.08 -1.67 -9.96
N PHE A 367 22.77 -1.56 -9.75
CA PHE A 367 22.17 -1.31 -8.44
C PHE A 367 22.48 -2.43 -7.43
N ASN A 368 22.37 -3.68 -7.85
CA ASN A 368 22.78 -4.80 -7.02
C ASN A 368 24.27 -4.77 -6.67
N THR A 369 25.12 -4.37 -7.63
CA THR A 369 26.56 -4.19 -7.40
C THR A 369 26.83 -3.09 -6.37
N TYR A 370 26.09 -1.96 -6.42
CA TYR A 370 26.24 -0.87 -5.45
C TYR A 370 25.79 -1.28 -4.05
N LEU A 371 24.64 -1.96 -3.93
CA LEU A 371 24.18 -2.47 -2.63
C LEU A 371 25.19 -3.43 -1.99
N LEU A 372 25.77 -4.33 -2.79
CA LEU A 372 26.83 -5.23 -2.32
C LEU A 372 28.10 -4.46 -1.93
N ALA A 373 28.51 -3.46 -2.70
CA ALA A 373 29.71 -2.68 -2.43
C ALA A 373 29.58 -1.79 -1.18
N TRP A 374 28.37 -1.31 -0.85
CA TRP A 374 28.06 -0.65 0.40
C TRP A 374 27.91 -1.63 1.58
N GLY A 375 27.94 -2.95 1.34
CA GLY A 375 27.61 -3.96 2.35
C GLY A 375 26.21 -3.75 2.91
N PHE A 376 25.24 -3.37 2.06
CA PHE A 376 23.88 -3.08 2.53
C PHE A 376 23.25 -4.31 3.16
N ALA A 377 22.79 -4.18 4.41
CA ALA A 377 22.15 -5.22 5.20
C ALA A 377 23.02 -6.47 5.50
N THR A 378 24.36 -6.33 5.50
CA THR A 378 25.28 -7.47 5.76
C THR A 378 25.80 -7.53 7.18
N ASP A 379 26.03 -6.40 7.85
CA ASP A 379 26.72 -6.33 9.14
C ASP A 379 25.83 -6.53 10.36
N ARG A 380 24.52 -6.63 10.16
CA ARG A 380 23.54 -6.84 11.23
C ARG A 380 22.52 -7.91 10.86
N THR A 381 21.98 -8.56 11.89
CA THR A 381 20.82 -9.44 11.71
C THR A 381 19.59 -8.61 11.39
N LEU A 382 18.94 -8.91 10.27
CA LEU A 382 17.69 -8.28 9.90
C LEU A 382 16.53 -8.81 10.77
N SER A 383 15.62 -7.93 11.16
CA SER A 383 14.35 -8.36 11.73
C SER A 383 13.53 -9.12 10.68
N SER A 384 12.53 -9.89 11.13
CA SER A 384 11.64 -10.63 10.21
C SER A 384 10.98 -9.72 9.16
N VAL A 385 10.61 -8.49 9.56
CA VAL A 385 9.99 -7.50 8.65
C VAL A 385 11.02 -6.99 7.64
N GLU A 386 12.22 -6.63 8.06
CA GLU A 386 13.29 -6.17 7.17
C GLU A 386 13.69 -7.25 6.16
N TYR A 387 13.78 -8.50 6.59
CA TYR A 387 14.04 -9.62 5.70
C TYR A 387 12.93 -9.80 4.64
N GLN A 388 11.67 -9.72 5.05
CA GLN A 388 10.54 -9.80 4.12
C GLN A 388 10.53 -8.60 3.14
N LEU A 389 10.86 -7.38 3.62
CA LEU A 389 11.00 -6.18 2.79
C LEU A 389 12.11 -6.34 1.75
N PHE A 390 13.26 -6.87 2.15
CA PHE A 390 14.38 -7.10 1.22
C PHE A 390 14.01 -8.11 0.13
N ASN A 391 13.41 -9.24 0.51
CA ASN A 391 12.93 -10.23 -0.45
C ASN A 391 11.86 -9.64 -1.40
N LYS A 392 10.95 -8.82 -0.85
CA LYS A 392 9.93 -8.16 -1.67
C LYS A 392 10.56 -7.16 -2.65
N TYR A 393 11.55 -6.38 -2.20
CA TYR A 393 12.34 -5.50 -3.06
C TYR A 393 13.00 -6.29 -4.20
N GLN A 394 13.70 -7.38 -3.90
CA GLN A 394 14.37 -8.20 -4.91
C GLN A 394 13.38 -8.72 -5.97
N GLN A 395 12.22 -9.21 -5.55
CA GLN A 395 11.18 -9.67 -6.47
C GLN A 395 10.60 -8.53 -7.31
N THR A 396 10.33 -7.39 -6.68
CA THR A 396 9.69 -6.24 -7.34
C THR A 396 10.63 -5.54 -8.31
N SER A 397 11.91 -5.40 -7.95
CA SER A 397 12.92 -4.74 -8.79
C SER A 397 13.15 -5.44 -10.13
N LEU A 398 12.84 -6.74 -10.23
CA LEU A 398 12.87 -7.46 -11.50
C LEU A 398 11.89 -6.88 -12.55
N GLY A 399 10.89 -6.10 -12.12
CA GLY A 399 10.02 -5.34 -13.03
C GLY A 399 10.78 -4.35 -13.92
N LEU A 400 11.96 -3.87 -13.50
CA LEU A 400 12.82 -3.03 -14.35
C LEU A 400 13.28 -3.74 -15.63
N ASN A 401 13.45 -5.08 -15.59
CA ASN A 401 13.80 -5.84 -16.78
C ASN A 401 12.72 -5.76 -17.86
N GLN A 402 11.46 -5.61 -17.44
CA GLN A 402 10.33 -5.46 -18.36
C GLN A 402 10.38 -4.09 -19.05
N LEU A 403 10.71 -3.03 -18.29
CA LEU A 403 10.88 -1.68 -18.88
C LEU A 403 12.00 -1.62 -19.94
N ALA A 404 13.02 -2.46 -19.84
CA ALA A 404 14.08 -2.53 -20.87
C ALA A 404 13.55 -2.95 -22.26
N GLN A 405 12.33 -3.51 -22.35
CA GLN A 405 11.70 -3.92 -23.60
C GLN A 405 10.90 -2.81 -24.28
N ILE A 406 10.49 -1.79 -23.52
CA ILE A 406 9.65 -0.69 -24.02
C ILE A 406 10.36 0.67 -23.98
N ASN A 407 11.38 0.82 -23.15
CA ASN A 407 12.13 2.06 -23.00
C ASN A 407 13.48 1.98 -23.69
N ASP A 408 13.91 3.14 -24.20
CA ASP A 408 15.29 3.37 -24.61
C ASP A 408 16.25 3.38 -23.43
N LYS A 409 17.53 3.58 -23.70
CA LYS A 409 18.55 3.77 -22.66
C LYS A 409 18.25 5.02 -21.84
N VAL A 410 18.33 4.90 -20.53
CA VAL A 410 18.10 5.99 -19.56
C VAL A 410 19.37 6.30 -18.76
N SER A 411 19.43 7.48 -18.13
CA SER A 411 20.50 7.83 -17.21
C SER A 411 20.36 7.04 -15.90
N ALA A 412 21.41 6.97 -15.09
CA ALA A 412 21.39 6.36 -13.76
C ALA A 412 20.32 7.01 -12.85
N SER A 413 20.25 8.35 -12.85
CA SER A 413 19.26 9.09 -12.06
C SER A 413 17.83 8.76 -12.49
N GLN A 414 17.56 8.67 -13.79
CA GLN A 414 16.23 8.27 -14.28
C GLN A 414 15.89 6.84 -13.87
N ALA A 415 16.83 5.91 -13.97
CA ALA A 415 16.60 4.52 -13.57
C ALA A 415 16.28 4.38 -12.05
N VAL A 416 16.92 5.21 -11.19
CA VAL A 416 16.58 5.25 -9.75
C VAL A 416 15.18 5.82 -9.54
N VAL A 417 14.80 6.88 -10.25
CA VAL A 417 13.44 7.46 -10.18
C VAL A 417 12.39 6.44 -10.65
N ASP A 418 12.66 5.73 -11.75
CA ASP A 418 11.75 4.71 -12.28
C ASP A 418 11.59 3.55 -11.28
N LEU A 419 12.70 3.10 -10.66
CA LEU A 419 12.67 2.10 -9.59
C LEU A 419 11.85 2.59 -8.38
N GLN A 420 12.10 3.80 -7.90
CA GLN A 420 11.37 4.40 -6.78
C GLN A 420 9.87 4.50 -7.10
N THR A 421 9.53 4.99 -8.29
CA THR A 421 8.14 5.07 -8.76
C THR A 421 7.48 3.70 -8.79
N TRP A 422 8.18 2.68 -9.28
CA TRP A 422 7.66 1.32 -9.27
C TRP A 422 7.45 0.77 -7.86
N LEU A 423 8.43 0.94 -6.97
CA LEU A 423 8.33 0.48 -5.59
C LEU A 423 7.21 1.20 -4.81
N SER A 424 6.91 2.47 -5.14
CA SER A 424 5.81 3.22 -4.52
C SER A 424 4.41 2.69 -4.89
N GLN A 425 4.29 1.99 -6.01
CA GLN A 425 3.03 1.36 -6.45
C GLN A 425 2.80 -0.02 -5.80
N VAL A 426 3.82 -0.59 -5.17
CA VAL A 426 3.73 -1.92 -4.59
C VAL A 426 3.42 -1.81 -3.10
N ILE A 427 2.20 -2.15 -2.77
CA ILE A 427 1.77 -2.23 -1.38
C ILE A 427 2.36 -3.50 -0.76
N PHE A 428 3.02 -3.32 0.37
CA PHE A 428 3.58 -4.40 1.16
C PHE A 428 2.96 -4.41 2.56
N GLN A 429 2.63 -5.59 2.99
CA GLN A 429 2.25 -5.88 4.38
C GLN A 429 3.12 -7.02 4.86
N ALA A 430 3.83 -6.79 5.96
CA ALA A 430 4.61 -7.86 6.58
C ALA A 430 3.68 -9.00 7.01
N GLN A 431 4.07 -10.23 6.69
CA GLN A 431 3.38 -11.40 7.20
C GLN A 431 3.65 -11.50 8.70
N SER A 432 2.61 -11.27 9.49
CA SER A 432 2.63 -11.59 10.93
C SER A 432 2.22 -13.06 11.12
N ALA A 433 2.62 -13.64 12.24
CA ALA A 433 2.05 -14.90 12.69
C ALA A 433 0.51 -14.79 12.76
N LYS A 434 -0.19 -15.92 12.83
CA LYS A 434 -1.65 -15.96 12.94
C LYS A 434 -2.11 -15.21 14.18
N THR A 435 -2.40 -13.91 14.04
CA THR A 435 -2.93 -13.09 15.10
C THR A 435 -4.45 -13.22 15.13
N PRO A 436 -5.06 -13.41 16.30
CA PRO A 436 -6.51 -13.61 16.43
C PRO A 436 -7.29 -12.32 16.11
N ILE A 437 -6.72 -11.14 16.38
CA ILE A 437 -7.36 -9.84 16.18
C ILE A 437 -6.85 -9.21 14.89
N GLN A 438 -7.77 -8.86 13.99
CA GLN A 438 -7.47 -8.22 12.71
C GLN A 438 -8.13 -6.85 12.64
N ILE A 439 -7.34 -5.81 12.43
CA ILE A 439 -7.81 -4.44 12.19
C ILE A 439 -7.77 -4.20 10.67
N LEU A 440 -8.92 -3.89 10.08
CA LEU A 440 -9.17 -3.90 8.64
C LEU A 440 -9.80 -2.58 8.18
N GLY A 441 -9.56 -2.18 6.94
CA GLY A 441 -10.41 -1.21 6.25
C GLY A 441 -11.74 -1.85 5.80
N SER A 442 -12.75 -1.04 5.49
CA SER A 442 -14.07 -1.52 5.07
C SER A 442 -14.02 -2.41 3.82
N LEU A 443 -13.28 -1.99 2.77
CA LEU A 443 -13.10 -2.77 1.54
C LEU A 443 -12.34 -4.09 1.77
N GLU A 444 -11.48 -4.10 2.78
CA GLU A 444 -10.66 -5.27 3.11
C GLU A 444 -11.43 -6.32 3.88
N ALA A 445 -12.47 -5.90 4.59
CA ALA A 445 -13.35 -6.77 5.34
C ALA A 445 -14.42 -7.44 4.48
N GLU A 446 -14.70 -6.92 3.27
CA GLU A 446 -15.75 -7.45 2.40
C GLU A 446 -15.59 -8.96 2.09
N GLY A 447 -16.69 -9.70 2.25
CA GLY A 447 -16.74 -11.13 1.97
C GLY A 447 -15.96 -12.02 2.95
N LEU A 448 -15.44 -11.44 4.03
CA LEU A 448 -14.80 -12.17 5.14
C LEU A 448 -15.81 -12.42 6.27
N TYR A 449 -15.48 -13.41 7.13
CA TYR A 449 -16.27 -13.75 8.28
C TYR A 449 -15.39 -13.98 9.52
N PHE A 450 -15.89 -13.58 10.69
CA PHE A 450 -15.19 -13.64 11.98
C PHE A 450 -16.14 -14.15 13.07
N ASP A 451 -15.60 -14.50 14.24
CA ASP A 451 -16.42 -14.89 15.39
C ASP A 451 -17.10 -13.69 16.04
N GLU A 452 -16.41 -12.54 16.06
CA GLU A 452 -16.89 -11.27 16.62
C GLU A 452 -16.38 -10.13 15.75
N ALA A 453 -17.16 -9.06 15.61
CA ALA A 453 -16.75 -7.89 14.84
C ALA A 453 -17.14 -6.57 15.53
N TRP A 454 -16.30 -5.56 15.37
CA TRP A 454 -16.59 -4.17 15.74
C TRP A 454 -16.25 -3.23 14.58
N VAL A 455 -17.20 -2.38 14.22
CA VAL A 455 -17.03 -1.39 13.15
C VAL A 455 -17.01 0.00 13.78
N LEU A 456 -15.85 0.66 13.65
CA LEU A 456 -15.58 2.02 14.13
C LEU A 456 -16.07 3.09 13.15
N GLY A 457 -16.21 4.34 13.61
CA GLY A 457 -16.33 5.52 12.77
C GLY A 457 -17.54 5.50 11.83
N MET A 458 -18.68 4.99 12.30
CA MET A 458 -19.92 4.91 11.53
C MET A 458 -20.62 6.27 11.45
N THR A 459 -19.95 7.21 10.79
CA THR A 459 -20.40 8.61 10.61
C THR A 459 -21.13 8.82 9.28
N ASP A 460 -21.82 9.94 9.15
CA ASP A 460 -22.47 10.39 7.92
C ASP A 460 -21.48 10.75 6.80
N ASP A 461 -20.24 11.08 7.14
CA ASP A 461 -19.15 11.26 6.17
C ASP A 461 -18.69 9.94 5.53
N PHE A 462 -18.82 8.82 6.25
CA PHE A 462 -18.47 7.52 5.73
C PHE A 462 -19.65 6.86 5.00
N LEU A 463 -20.84 6.88 5.58
CA LEU A 463 -21.98 6.11 5.08
C LEU A 463 -23.30 6.90 5.20
N PRO A 464 -23.85 7.41 4.08
CA PRO A 464 -23.41 7.23 2.70
C PRO A 464 -22.14 8.03 2.35
N ALA A 465 -21.33 7.51 1.42
CA ALA A 465 -20.15 8.22 0.93
C ALA A 465 -20.53 9.49 0.17
N ALA A 466 -19.61 10.46 0.12
CA ALA A 466 -19.80 11.68 -0.65
C ALA A 466 -19.83 11.42 -2.16
N LEU A 467 -20.49 12.29 -2.90
CA LEU A 467 -20.43 12.30 -4.36
C LEU A 467 -18.98 12.52 -4.82
N ASN A 468 -18.45 11.59 -5.58
CA ASN A 468 -17.08 11.62 -6.09
C ASN A 468 -17.03 11.09 -7.52
N ALA A 469 -17.43 11.93 -8.46
CA ALA A 469 -17.38 11.60 -9.87
C ALA A 469 -15.93 11.54 -10.40
N PRO A 470 -15.63 10.67 -11.38
CA PRO A 470 -14.32 10.62 -12.03
C PRO A 470 -13.98 11.93 -12.72
N ARG A 471 -12.72 12.40 -12.60
CA ARG A 471 -12.31 13.73 -13.07
C ARG A 471 -12.32 13.90 -14.59
N PHE A 472 -12.13 12.81 -15.33
CA PHE A 472 -12.00 12.83 -16.80
C PHE A 472 -13.22 12.26 -17.51
N ILE A 473 -14.20 11.75 -16.78
CA ILE A 473 -15.45 11.22 -17.32
C ILE A 473 -16.57 12.17 -16.93
N PRO A 474 -17.31 12.76 -17.89
CA PRO A 474 -18.44 13.64 -17.61
C PRO A 474 -19.49 12.95 -16.74
N ASN A 475 -20.13 13.71 -15.87
CA ASN A 475 -21.08 13.18 -14.88
C ASN A 475 -22.28 12.47 -15.49
N ASP A 476 -22.77 12.95 -16.63
CA ASP A 476 -23.86 12.34 -17.40
C ASP A 476 -23.45 10.96 -17.96
N ILE A 477 -22.25 10.86 -18.55
CA ILE A 477 -21.68 9.60 -19.02
C ILE A 477 -21.41 8.66 -17.84
N ALA A 478 -20.83 9.18 -16.75
CA ALA A 478 -20.57 8.40 -15.56
C ALA A 478 -21.86 7.80 -14.94
N ALA A 479 -22.92 8.61 -14.87
CA ALA A 479 -24.23 8.17 -14.39
C ALA A 479 -24.90 7.16 -15.33
N GLN A 480 -24.86 7.40 -16.64
CA GLN A 480 -25.39 6.48 -17.66
C GLN A 480 -24.73 5.10 -17.60
N HIS A 481 -23.41 5.07 -17.41
CA HIS A 481 -22.61 3.83 -17.30
C HIS A 481 -22.52 3.27 -15.88
N GLN A 482 -23.30 3.81 -14.94
CA GLN A 482 -23.41 3.35 -13.55
C GLN A 482 -22.03 3.27 -12.83
N ILE A 483 -21.18 4.28 -13.03
CA ILE A 483 -19.93 4.37 -12.29
C ILE A 483 -20.26 4.64 -10.81
N PRO A 484 -19.66 3.92 -9.85
CA PRO A 484 -19.89 4.14 -8.43
C PRO A 484 -19.67 5.61 -8.01
N HIS A 485 -20.51 6.12 -7.12
CA HIS A 485 -20.46 7.50 -6.60
C HIS A 485 -20.70 8.61 -7.64
N SER A 486 -21.19 8.30 -8.83
CA SER A 486 -21.49 9.29 -9.86
C SER A 486 -22.86 9.98 -9.68
N ASN A 487 -23.80 9.38 -8.95
CA ASN A 487 -25.09 9.95 -8.61
C ASN A 487 -25.60 9.45 -7.25
N PHE A 488 -26.63 10.13 -6.71
CA PHE A 488 -27.17 9.83 -5.37
C PHE A 488 -27.86 8.47 -5.28
N GLU A 489 -28.47 7.94 -6.34
CA GLU A 489 -29.10 6.62 -6.33
C GLU A 489 -28.05 5.51 -6.18
N LEU A 490 -26.95 5.63 -6.93
CA LEU A 490 -25.83 4.68 -6.85
C LEU A 490 -25.15 4.77 -5.50
N ILE A 491 -24.99 5.97 -4.94
CA ILE A 491 -24.45 6.17 -3.58
C ILE A 491 -25.34 5.50 -2.53
N ALA A 492 -26.66 5.71 -2.61
CA ALA A 492 -27.61 5.12 -1.67
C ALA A 492 -27.65 3.59 -1.76
N LYS A 493 -27.58 3.04 -2.98
CA LYS A 493 -27.46 1.59 -3.21
C LYS A 493 -26.16 1.06 -2.63
N ASP A 494 -25.03 1.68 -2.98
CA ASP A 494 -23.71 1.28 -2.52
C ASP A 494 -23.59 1.32 -0.99
N ALA A 495 -24.17 2.33 -0.36
CA ALA A 495 -24.21 2.47 1.08
C ALA A 495 -25.01 1.35 1.78
N LYS A 496 -26.17 0.96 1.22
CA LYS A 496 -26.94 -0.18 1.73
C LYS A 496 -26.18 -1.50 1.59
N ASP A 497 -25.56 -1.71 0.44
CA ASP A 497 -24.77 -2.92 0.17
C ASP A 497 -23.54 -2.98 1.09
N THR A 498 -22.89 -1.84 1.36
CA THR A 498 -21.78 -1.73 2.33
C THR A 498 -22.24 -2.06 3.72
N LEU A 499 -23.35 -1.48 4.19
CA LEU A 499 -23.90 -1.78 5.52
C LEU A 499 -24.24 -3.27 5.66
N ASN A 500 -24.88 -3.86 4.64
CA ASN A 500 -25.20 -5.29 4.64
C ASN A 500 -23.94 -6.16 4.72
N ASN A 501 -22.86 -5.79 4.01
CA ASN A 501 -21.59 -6.50 4.10
C ASN A 501 -20.98 -6.40 5.50
N LEU A 502 -21.05 -5.22 6.14
CA LEU A 502 -20.56 -5.01 7.50
C LEU A 502 -21.38 -5.78 8.55
N ILE A 503 -22.69 -5.84 8.39
CA ILE A 503 -23.58 -6.64 9.24
C ILE A 503 -23.25 -8.14 9.12
N ASN A 504 -22.90 -8.60 7.94
CA ASN A 504 -22.62 -10.01 7.67
C ASN A 504 -21.19 -10.46 8.02
N LEU A 505 -20.39 -9.62 8.68
CA LEU A 505 -19.03 -9.97 9.11
C LEU A 505 -19.01 -11.01 10.23
N SER A 506 -20.07 -11.09 11.04
CA SER A 506 -20.16 -11.96 12.21
C SER A 506 -21.61 -12.13 12.64
N ASP A 507 -21.88 -13.14 13.47
CA ASP A 507 -23.14 -13.25 14.21
C ASP A 507 -23.28 -12.17 15.31
N GLN A 508 -22.17 -11.57 15.75
CA GLN A 508 -22.11 -10.50 16.73
C GLN A 508 -21.33 -9.31 16.18
N VAL A 509 -22.03 -8.23 15.81
CA VAL A 509 -21.41 -7.02 15.23
C VAL A 509 -21.76 -5.79 16.07
N ASN A 510 -20.75 -5.12 16.59
CA ASN A 510 -20.89 -3.84 17.26
C ASN A 510 -20.56 -2.71 16.29
N PHE A 511 -21.38 -1.65 16.28
CA PHE A 511 -21.13 -0.43 15.52
C PHE A 511 -20.87 0.72 16.49
N SER A 512 -19.99 1.63 16.11
CA SER A 512 -19.76 2.81 16.92
C SER A 512 -19.40 4.04 16.07
N TYR A 513 -19.59 5.21 16.67
CA TYR A 513 -19.09 6.47 16.15
C TYR A 513 -18.71 7.39 17.29
N ALA A 514 -17.85 8.36 17.03
CA ALA A 514 -17.48 9.42 17.94
C ALA A 514 -18.20 10.73 17.56
N LYS A 515 -18.63 11.51 18.57
CA LYS A 515 -19.26 12.84 18.35
C LYS A 515 -18.26 13.88 17.83
N THR A 516 -16.96 13.69 18.11
CA THR A 516 -15.91 14.61 17.64
C THR A 516 -14.69 13.85 17.15
N HIS A 517 -14.12 14.35 16.06
CA HIS A 517 -12.82 13.93 15.53
C HIS A 517 -11.90 15.14 15.47
N PHE A 518 -10.82 15.15 16.29
CA PHE A 518 -10.06 16.36 16.64
C PHE A 518 -11.00 17.47 17.14
N GLU A 519 -11.11 18.58 16.41
CA GLU A 519 -11.98 19.73 16.74
C GLU A 519 -13.26 19.76 15.91
N SER A 520 -13.48 18.78 15.02
CA SER A 520 -14.63 18.72 14.12
C SER A 520 -15.75 17.86 14.74
N GLU A 521 -16.98 18.39 14.72
CA GLU A 521 -18.18 17.65 15.11
C GLU A 521 -18.51 16.60 14.04
N GLN A 522 -18.90 15.40 14.49
CA GLN A 522 -19.31 14.30 13.62
C GLN A 522 -20.74 13.85 13.97
N HIS A 523 -21.45 13.42 12.95
CA HIS A 523 -22.80 12.89 13.11
C HIS A 523 -22.84 11.40 12.75
N ARG A 524 -23.77 10.72 13.39
CA ARG A 524 -24.00 9.30 13.13
C ARG A 524 -24.49 9.08 11.70
N SER A 525 -24.05 7.98 11.08
CA SER A 525 -24.62 7.54 9.81
C SER A 525 -26.15 7.36 9.91
N PRO A 526 -26.93 7.97 8.99
CA PRO A 526 -28.39 7.85 8.98
C PRO A 526 -28.88 6.42 8.66
N LEU A 527 -28.00 5.57 8.16
CA LEU A 527 -28.33 4.16 7.81
C LEU A 527 -28.27 3.22 9.00
N LEU A 528 -27.62 3.60 10.11
CA LEU A 528 -27.60 2.79 11.31
C LEU A 528 -28.98 2.77 11.97
N PRO A 529 -29.51 1.59 12.39
CA PRO A 529 -30.78 1.52 13.08
C PRO A 529 -30.74 2.29 14.40
N PHE A 530 -31.85 2.95 14.73
CA PHE A 530 -31.96 3.82 15.93
C PHE A 530 -32.02 3.07 17.28
N ASN A 531 -32.08 1.75 17.27
CA ASN A 531 -32.34 0.96 18.47
C ASN A 531 -31.08 0.77 19.31
N ASN A 532 -31.16 1.12 20.58
CA ASN A 532 -30.19 0.87 21.67
C ASN A 532 -28.86 1.61 21.56
N GLU A 533 -28.92 2.93 21.44
CA GLU A 533 -27.74 3.76 21.61
C GLU A 533 -27.31 3.77 23.07
N ILE A 534 -26.16 3.17 23.37
CA ILE A 534 -25.57 3.18 24.71
C ILE A 534 -24.51 4.25 24.74
N GLU A 535 -24.74 5.33 25.50
CA GLU A 535 -23.66 6.27 25.80
C GLU A 535 -22.67 5.61 26.74
N THR A 536 -21.45 5.41 26.29
CA THR A 536 -20.38 4.90 27.16
C THR A 536 -19.83 6.03 28.02
N PRO A 537 -19.78 5.84 29.36
CA PRO A 537 -19.18 6.85 30.23
C PRO A 537 -17.71 7.05 29.90
N LYS A 538 -17.23 8.30 30.04
CA LYS A 538 -15.79 8.61 29.90
C LYS A 538 -15.00 7.64 30.76
N GLN A 539 -14.19 6.82 30.13
CA GLN A 539 -13.21 6.05 30.87
C GLN A 539 -12.16 7.01 31.46
N PRO A 540 -11.80 6.84 32.73
CA PRO A 540 -10.73 7.66 33.28
C PRO A 540 -9.44 7.36 32.50
N HIS A 541 -8.98 8.34 31.73
CA HIS A 541 -7.63 8.31 31.17
C HIS A 541 -6.67 8.14 32.35
N GLN A 542 -6.04 7.00 32.48
CA GLN A 542 -4.87 6.91 33.34
C GLN A 542 -3.81 7.79 32.66
N PRO A 543 -3.39 8.89 33.32
CA PRO A 543 -2.35 9.73 32.74
C PRO A 543 -1.13 8.85 32.51
N ALA A 544 -0.55 8.95 31.32
CA ALA A 544 0.74 8.32 31.05
C ALA A 544 1.71 8.74 32.15
N LEU A 545 2.37 7.76 32.78
CA LEU A 545 3.43 8.02 33.73
C LEU A 545 4.55 8.73 32.96
N LEU A 546 4.65 10.03 33.14
CA LEU A 546 5.73 10.84 32.61
C LEU A 546 6.96 10.57 33.50
N GLU A 547 7.88 9.74 33.03
CA GLU A 547 9.18 9.58 33.64
C GLU A 547 10.09 10.73 33.16
N THR A 548 10.44 11.63 34.06
CA THR A 548 11.42 12.68 33.76
C THR A 548 12.82 12.11 33.98
N ILE A 549 13.49 11.81 32.88
CA ILE A 549 14.91 11.41 32.94
C ILE A 549 15.77 12.69 32.90
N ASN A 550 16.41 13.03 33.98
CA ASN A 550 17.43 14.07 33.99
C ASN A 550 18.73 13.48 33.44
N ASP A 551 19.05 13.79 32.19
CA ASP A 551 20.38 13.49 31.66
C ASP A 551 21.38 14.49 32.22
N THR A 552 22.20 14.01 33.14
CA THR A 552 23.31 14.79 33.77
C THR A 552 24.64 14.56 33.04
N GLN A 553 24.70 13.78 31.99
CA GLN A 553 25.90 13.50 31.22
C GLN A 553 26.07 14.54 30.10
N ALA A 554 26.79 15.59 30.37
CA ALA A 554 27.25 16.52 29.34
C ALA A 554 28.43 15.91 28.55
N ALA A 555 28.49 16.20 27.25
CA ALA A 555 29.66 15.88 26.44
C ALA A 555 30.92 16.53 27.08
N PRO A 556 32.04 15.79 27.28
CA PRO A 556 33.23 16.37 27.86
C PRO A 556 33.78 17.49 26.97
N LEU A 557 33.97 18.68 27.54
CA LEU A 557 34.61 19.77 26.82
C LEU A 557 36.11 19.41 26.63
N VAL A 558 36.52 19.27 25.40
CA VAL A 558 37.92 19.00 25.02
C VAL A 558 38.80 20.23 25.31
N ASP A 559 38.27 21.43 25.13
CA ASP A 559 38.92 22.69 25.43
C ASP A 559 38.24 23.37 26.64
N LYS A 560 39.07 23.86 27.55
CA LYS A 560 38.63 24.62 28.74
C LYS A 560 38.02 25.99 28.40
N GLN A 561 38.06 26.41 27.14
CA GLN A 561 37.49 27.66 26.67
C GLN A 561 36.43 27.37 25.58
N VAL A 562 35.22 27.84 25.83
CA VAL A 562 34.12 27.76 24.85
C VAL A 562 33.99 29.12 24.20
N SER A 563 34.18 29.19 22.89
CA SER A 563 33.96 30.41 22.08
C SER A 563 32.47 30.55 21.77
N GLY A 564 31.94 31.77 21.95
CA GLY A 564 30.51 32.06 21.62
C GLY A 564 29.92 33.22 22.43
N GLY A 565 30.67 33.76 23.39
CA GLY A 565 30.32 34.95 24.16
C GLY A 565 28.93 34.89 24.82
N VAL A 566 28.18 35.99 24.79
CA VAL A 566 26.82 36.08 25.36
C VAL A 566 25.81 35.18 24.66
N GLY A 567 26.09 34.71 23.42
CA GLY A 567 25.25 33.78 22.68
C GLY A 567 25.06 32.46 23.43
N ILE A 568 26.12 31.92 24.05
CA ILE A 568 26.04 30.68 24.82
C ILE A 568 25.04 30.77 25.97
N LEU A 569 25.09 31.90 26.71
CA LEU A 569 24.17 32.13 27.83
C LEU A 569 22.74 32.28 27.34
N LYS A 570 22.55 32.94 26.21
CA LYS A 570 21.23 33.10 25.60
C LYS A 570 20.64 31.76 25.12
N ASP A 571 21.46 30.96 24.47
CA ASP A 571 21.05 29.65 23.96
C ASP A 571 20.81 28.67 25.14
N GLN A 572 21.61 28.72 26.18
CA GLN A 572 21.40 27.93 27.39
C GLN A 572 20.14 28.34 28.17
N MET A 573 19.78 29.63 28.14
CA MET A 573 18.52 30.11 28.73
C MET A 573 17.29 29.76 27.87
N ALA A 574 17.45 29.64 26.57
CA ALA A 574 16.38 29.28 25.65
C ALA A 574 16.12 27.77 25.61
N CYS A 575 17.15 26.96 25.79
CA CYS A 575 17.08 25.51 25.85
C CYS A 575 18.14 24.99 26.84
N ALA A 576 17.69 24.22 27.82
CA ALA A 576 18.58 23.66 28.84
C ALA A 576 19.48 22.49 28.34
N PHE A 577 19.34 22.13 27.07
CA PHE A 577 20.14 21.11 26.39
C PHE A 577 21.21 21.69 25.50
#